data_944e1cfeb0ca468dea4822a9b49ba2de
#
_entry.id   944e1cfeb0ca468dea4822a9b49ba2de
#
_cell.length_a   1.000
_cell.length_b   1.000
_cell.length_c   1.000
_cell.angle_alpha   90.00
_cell.angle_beta   90.00
_cell.angle_gamma   90.00
#
_symmetry.space_group_name_H-M   'P 1'
#
loop_
_entity.id
_entity.type
_entity.pdbx_description
1 polymer ?
#
loop_
_entity_poly.entity_id
_entity_poly.type
_entity_poly.pdbx_seq_one_letter_code
_entity_poly.pdbx_strand_id
1 'polypeptide(L)'
;MKQKIIHGDCIEEMKKIPDGSIDLVLTDPPYGTTACKWDTCIPFEPMWEQLKRVTKKNGAIVLFGSQPFTSALVMSNPKMFKYEWVWDKIIGTDFLNANKKPLKGFENIVIFYDKLPTYNPQKEEGKPFTDNR
;
A
#
# COMPACT_ATOMS: atom_id res chain seq x y z
N MET A 1 20.81 10.69 8.80
CA MET A 1 19.37 10.95 8.55
C MET A 1 18.71 11.37 9.86
N LYS A 2 17.88 12.42 9.86
CA LYS A 2 17.09 12.78 11.04
C LYS A 2 15.76 12.01 10.99
N GLN A 3 15.49 11.20 12.00
CA GLN A 3 14.19 10.54 12.16
C GLN A 3 13.28 11.46 12.98
N LYS A 4 11.98 11.45 12.65
CA LYS A 4 10.95 12.19 13.37
C LYS A 4 9.75 11.26 13.57
N ILE A 5 9.34 11.07 14.82
CA ILE A 5 8.11 10.36 15.19
C ILE A 5 7.07 11.39 15.53
N ILE A 6 5.88 11.27 14.96
CA ILE A 6 4.74 12.16 15.19
C ILE A 6 3.59 11.31 15.71
N HIS A 7 3.05 11.65 16.87
CA HIS A 7 1.88 10.99 17.44
C HIS A 7 0.65 11.87 17.23
N GLY A 8 -0.39 11.31 16.59
CA GLY A 8 -1.63 12.02 16.30
C GLY A 8 -2.47 11.33 15.22
N ASP A 9 -3.60 11.92 14.90
CA ASP A 9 -4.40 11.51 13.75
C ASP A 9 -3.61 11.76 12.46
N CYS A 10 -3.48 10.75 11.61
CA CYS A 10 -2.61 10.84 10.42
C CYS A 10 -3.09 11.89 9.41
N ILE A 11 -4.39 12.10 9.26
CA ILE A 11 -4.94 13.13 8.37
C ILE A 11 -4.58 14.52 8.89
N GLU A 12 -4.77 14.76 10.19
CA GLU A 12 -4.46 16.07 10.80
C GLU A 12 -2.94 16.35 10.82
N GLU A 13 -2.14 15.32 11.09
CA GLU A 13 -0.68 15.49 11.09
C GLU A 13 -0.13 15.67 9.65
N MET A 14 -0.69 15.01 8.65
CA MET A 14 -0.31 15.22 7.26
C MET A 14 -0.54 16.67 6.81
N LYS A 15 -1.58 17.38 7.30
CA LYS A 15 -1.83 18.79 6.97
C LYS A 15 -0.63 19.71 7.31
N LYS A 16 0.21 19.31 8.26
CA LYS A 16 1.42 20.05 8.68
C LYS A 16 2.65 19.75 7.81
N ILE A 17 2.56 18.76 6.93
CA ILE A 17 3.63 18.38 6.01
C ILE A 17 3.57 19.27 4.77
N PRO A 18 4.69 19.85 4.31
CA PRO A 18 4.71 20.67 3.09
C PRO A 18 4.29 19.89 1.84
N ASP A 19 3.67 20.57 0.90
CA ASP A 19 3.26 20.01 -0.38
C ASP A 19 4.46 19.47 -1.16
N GLY A 20 4.31 18.29 -1.77
CA GLY A 20 5.34 17.69 -2.63
C GLY A 20 6.70 17.48 -1.96
N SER A 21 6.70 17.20 -0.66
CA SER A 21 7.94 17.02 0.11
C SER A 21 8.33 15.57 0.36
N ILE A 22 7.40 14.64 0.16
CA ILE A 22 7.57 13.21 0.47
C ILE A 22 7.91 12.44 -0.81
N ASP A 23 9.00 11.67 -0.78
CA ASP A 23 9.43 10.83 -1.90
C ASP A 23 8.70 9.49 -1.93
N LEU A 24 8.39 8.93 -0.76
CA LEU A 24 7.73 7.65 -0.59
C LEU A 24 6.78 7.68 0.60
N VAL A 25 5.54 7.25 0.38
CA VAL A 25 4.64 6.82 1.44
C VAL A 25 4.63 5.29 1.45
N LEU A 26 4.90 4.69 2.60
CA LEU A 26 4.81 3.25 2.82
C LEU A 26 4.07 3.02 4.13
N THR A 27 2.89 2.42 4.07
CA THR A 27 2.06 2.22 5.26
C THR A 27 1.12 1.02 5.14
N ASP A 28 0.80 0.47 6.28
CA ASP A 28 -0.22 -0.56 6.48
C ASP A 28 -1.41 0.11 7.20
N PRO A 29 -2.41 0.59 6.43
CA PRO A 29 -3.56 1.28 7.01
C PRO A 29 -4.52 0.28 7.68
N PRO A 30 -5.40 0.72 8.58
CA PRO A 30 -6.44 -0.14 9.13
C PRO A 30 -7.45 -0.54 8.03
N TYR A 31 -7.78 -1.84 7.98
CA TYR A 31 -8.66 -2.41 6.93
C TYR A 31 -10.13 -2.45 7.30
N GLY A 32 -10.48 -2.23 8.58
CA GLY A 32 -11.85 -2.37 9.09
C GLY A 32 -12.34 -3.83 9.09
N THR A 33 -11.43 -4.80 9.20
CA THR A 33 -11.74 -6.23 9.09
C THR A 33 -11.69 -6.98 10.41
N THR A 34 -11.27 -6.32 11.48
CA THR A 34 -11.16 -6.89 12.82
C THR A 34 -12.15 -6.24 13.79
N ALA A 35 -12.38 -6.89 14.94
CA ALA A 35 -13.21 -6.33 16.02
C ALA A 35 -12.46 -5.27 16.87
N CYS A 36 -11.22 -4.95 16.53
CA CYS A 36 -10.42 -3.99 17.27
C CYS A 36 -10.92 -2.56 17.02
N LYS A 37 -11.08 -1.78 18.08
CA LYS A 37 -11.58 -0.38 17.97
C LYS A 37 -10.70 0.52 17.11
N TRP A 38 -9.40 0.25 17.04
CA TRP A 38 -8.45 1.00 16.23
C TRP A 38 -8.48 0.61 14.74
N ASP A 39 -9.06 -0.53 14.39
CA ASP A 39 -9.17 -1.00 13.00
C ASP A 39 -10.37 -0.35 12.31
N THR A 40 -10.39 0.97 12.31
CA THR A 40 -11.39 1.77 11.60
C THR A 40 -10.79 2.27 10.30
N CYS A 41 -11.40 1.90 9.17
CA CYS A 41 -10.95 2.30 7.86
C CYS A 41 -10.89 3.84 7.75
N ILE A 42 -9.75 4.36 7.32
CA ILE A 42 -9.59 5.78 7.04
C ILE A 42 -10.45 6.14 5.81
N PRO A 43 -11.28 7.17 5.87
CA PRO A 43 -12.06 7.60 4.71
C PRO A 43 -11.16 7.90 3.51
N PHE A 44 -11.42 7.29 2.36
CA PHE A 44 -10.54 7.36 1.20
C PHE A 44 -10.38 8.78 0.65
N GLU A 45 -11.43 9.57 0.63
CA GLU A 45 -11.39 10.92 0.06
C GLU A 45 -10.36 11.82 0.78
N PRO A 46 -10.46 12.08 2.11
CA PRO A 46 -9.46 12.88 2.81
C PRO A 46 -8.08 12.22 2.83
N MET A 47 -8.00 10.90 2.86
CA MET A 47 -6.74 10.18 2.75
C MET A 47 -6.03 10.50 1.43
N TRP A 48 -6.70 10.35 0.30
CA TRP A 48 -6.13 10.64 -1.00
C TRP A 48 -5.83 12.12 -1.22
N GLU A 49 -6.63 13.03 -0.66
CA GLU A 49 -6.34 14.45 -0.69
C GLU A 49 -4.97 14.75 -0.09
N GLN A 50 -4.72 14.25 1.13
CA GLN A 50 -3.46 14.49 1.81
C GLN A 50 -2.30 13.72 1.18
N LEU A 51 -2.45 12.44 0.84
CA LEU A 51 -1.40 11.64 0.21
C LEU A 51 -0.94 12.25 -1.12
N LYS A 52 -1.86 12.69 -1.98
CA LYS A 52 -1.54 13.36 -3.25
C LYS A 52 -0.83 14.69 -3.03
N ARG A 53 -1.24 15.46 -2.03
CA ARG A 53 -0.68 16.76 -1.72
C ARG A 53 0.77 16.66 -1.24
N VAL A 54 1.04 15.77 -0.26
CA VAL A 54 2.37 15.67 0.35
C VAL A 54 3.37 14.92 -0.52
N THR A 55 2.92 14.00 -1.36
CA THR A 55 3.81 13.18 -2.19
C THR A 55 4.29 13.96 -3.42
N LYS A 56 5.57 13.88 -3.74
CA LYS A 56 6.15 14.43 -4.96
C LYS A 56 5.49 13.83 -6.21
N LYS A 57 5.51 14.55 -7.33
CA LYS A 57 4.95 14.04 -8.60
C LYS A 57 5.56 12.72 -9.06
N ASN A 58 6.85 12.51 -8.77
CA ASN A 58 7.60 11.28 -9.03
C ASN A 58 7.81 10.46 -7.75
N GLY A 59 7.03 10.69 -6.71
CA GLY A 59 7.00 9.88 -5.51
C GLY A 59 6.06 8.68 -5.66
N ALA A 60 6.23 7.68 -4.84
CA ALA A 60 5.38 6.50 -4.78
C ALA A 60 4.54 6.46 -3.50
N ILE A 61 3.33 5.93 -3.62
CA ILE A 61 2.45 5.61 -2.49
C ILE A 61 2.25 4.10 -2.51
N VAL A 62 2.70 3.43 -1.46
CA VAL A 62 2.72 1.98 -1.31
C VAL A 62 1.90 1.61 -0.09
N LEU A 63 0.78 0.95 -0.30
CA LEU A 63 -0.20 0.64 0.73
C LEU A 63 -0.40 -0.87 0.82
N PHE A 64 -0.30 -1.40 2.04
CA PHE A 64 -0.69 -2.78 2.29
C PHE A 64 -2.22 -2.91 2.24
N GLY A 65 -2.67 -4.10 1.91
CA GLY A 65 -4.09 -4.38 1.83
C GLY A 65 -4.42 -5.86 1.87
N SER A 66 -5.65 -6.12 2.27
CA SER A 66 -6.26 -7.44 2.31
C SER A 66 -7.69 -7.33 1.84
N GLN A 67 -8.19 -8.34 1.12
CA GLN A 67 -9.57 -8.32 0.65
C GLN A 67 -10.58 -8.30 1.82
N PRO A 68 -11.70 -7.54 1.73
CA PRO A 68 -12.15 -6.75 0.56
C PRO A 68 -11.55 -5.34 0.47
N PHE A 69 -10.81 -4.89 1.50
CA PHE A 69 -10.21 -3.54 1.55
C PHE A 69 -9.33 -3.23 0.32
N THR A 70 -8.51 -4.20 -0.14
CA THR A 70 -7.66 -4.02 -1.34
C THR A 70 -8.48 -3.60 -2.55
N SER A 71 -9.60 -4.25 -2.83
CA SER A 71 -10.46 -3.90 -3.96
C SER A 71 -11.05 -2.49 -3.82
N ALA A 72 -11.52 -2.14 -2.63
CA ALA A 72 -12.03 -0.81 -2.35
C ALA A 72 -10.95 0.28 -2.50
N LEU A 73 -9.74 0.00 -2.01
CA LEU A 73 -8.59 0.89 -2.12
C LEU A 73 -8.21 1.16 -3.58
N VAL A 74 -8.11 0.12 -4.41
CA VAL A 74 -7.82 0.26 -5.84
C VAL A 74 -8.90 1.07 -6.54
N MET A 75 -10.16 0.74 -6.28
CA MET A 75 -11.31 1.43 -6.90
C MET A 75 -11.47 2.88 -6.41
N SER A 76 -10.94 3.23 -5.25
CA SER A 76 -10.95 4.60 -4.74
C SER A 76 -10.03 5.55 -5.52
N ASN A 77 -9.01 5.02 -6.22
CA ASN A 77 -8.09 5.83 -7.03
C ASN A 77 -7.51 5.05 -8.23
N PRO A 78 -8.34 4.59 -9.16
CA PRO A 78 -7.90 3.74 -10.28
C PRO A 78 -6.94 4.48 -11.25
N LYS A 79 -6.97 5.81 -11.29
CA LYS A 79 -6.06 6.59 -12.15
C LYS A 79 -4.60 6.51 -11.70
N MET A 80 -4.36 6.49 -10.40
CA MET A 80 -3.01 6.41 -9.84
C MET A 80 -2.56 4.96 -9.61
N PHE A 81 -3.47 4.00 -9.51
CA PHE A 81 -3.13 2.57 -9.40
C PHE A 81 -2.27 2.12 -10.59
N LYS A 82 -1.21 1.36 -10.31
CA LYS A 82 -0.29 0.87 -11.34
C LYS A 82 -0.18 -0.64 -11.35
N TYR A 83 0.17 -1.22 -10.20
CA TYR A 83 0.32 -2.66 -10.02
C TYR A 83 0.30 -3.02 -8.54
N GLU A 84 0.31 -4.31 -8.27
CA GLU A 84 0.43 -4.83 -6.91
C GLU A 84 1.53 -5.87 -6.83
N TRP A 85 2.05 -6.05 -5.63
CA TRP A 85 2.86 -7.19 -5.24
C TRP A 85 2.07 -8.06 -4.27
N VAL A 86 2.39 -9.35 -4.26
CA VAL A 86 1.89 -10.31 -3.29
C VAL A 86 2.98 -10.55 -2.26
N TRP A 87 2.68 -10.25 -1.00
CA TRP A 87 3.53 -10.61 0.11
C TRP A 87 3.11 -11.99 0.63
N ASP A 88 3.92 -13.02 0.34
CA ASP A 88 3.76 -14.34 0.91
C ASP A 88 4.19 -14.33 2.37
N LYS A 89 3.27 -14.69 3.25
CA LYS A 89 3.49 -14.70 4.71
C LYS A 89 4.19 -15.96 5.22
N ILE A 90 4.46 -16.94 4.36
CA ILE A 90 5.04 -18.25 4.69
C ILE A 90 4.10 -19.06 5.59
N ILE A 91 3.55 -18.46 6.64
CA ILE A 91 2.62 -19.07 7.60
C ILE A 91 1.24 -18.49 7.36
N GLY A 92 0.29 -19.37 7.06
CA GLY A 92 -1.12 -18.98 6.88
C GLY A 92 -1.73 -18.47 8.18
N THR A 93 -2.50 -17.40 8.07
CA THR A 93 -3.29 -16.83 9.17
C THR A 93 -4.75 -17.28 9.10
N ASP A 94 -5.58 -16.86 10.08
CA ASP A 94 -7.03 -17.21 10.13
C ASP A 94 -7.31 -18.68 10.51
N PHE A 95 -6.45 -19.24 11.38
CA PHE A 95 -6.51 -20.64 11.79
C PHE A 95 -7.88 -21.07 12.42
N LEU A 96 -8.60 -20.14 13.05
CA LEU A 96 -9.92 -20.39 13.62
C LEU A 96 -10.95 -20.79 12.54
N ASN A 97 -10.69 -20.47 11.29
CA ASN A 97 -11.53 -20.79 10.16
C ASN A 97 -10.99 -21.93 9.29
N ALA A 98 -9.95 -22.64 9.72
CA ALA A 98 -9.28 -23.68 8.94
C ALA A 98 -10.21 -24.82 8.48
N ASN A 99 -11.28 -25.09 9.24
CA ASN A 99 -12.29 -26.08 8.87
C ASN A 99 -13.39 -25.56 7.93
N LYS A 100 -13.36 -24.26 7.58
CA LYS A 100 -14.38 -23.59 6.77
C LYS A 100 -13.84 -23.06 5.45
N LYS A 101 -12.56 -22.69 5.41
CA LYS A 101 -11.89 -22.14 4.25
C LYS A 101 -10.36 -22.31 4.35
N PRO A 102 -9.62 -22.21 3.23
CA PRO A 102 -8.16 -22.20 3.27
C PRO A 102 -7.61 -21.08 4.15
N LEU A 103 -6.46 -21.33 4.77
CA LEU A 103 -5.71 -20.32 5.50
C LEU A 103 -5.28 -19.19 4.56
N LYS A 104 -5.22 -17.98 5.08
CA LYS A 104 -4.76 -16.82 4.33
C LYS A 104 -3.24 -16.73 4.40
N GLY A 105 -2.55 -17.01 3.29
CA GLY A 105 -1.10 -17.04 3.22
C GLY A 105 -0.45 -15.77 2.67
N PHE A 106 -1.22 -14.76 2.22
CA PHE A 106 -0.65 -13.58 1.60
C PHE A 106 -1.41 -12.29 1.91
N GLU A 107 -0.76 -11.17 1.66
CA GLU A 107 -1.34 -9.83 1.60
C GLU A 107 -0.92 -9.13 0.31
N ASN A 108 -1.70 -8.12 -0.09
CA ASN A 108 -1.37 -7.30 -1.24
C ASN A 108 -0.55 -6.09 -0.80
N ILE A 109 0.37 -5.67 -1.64
CA ILE A 109 1.07 -4.39 -1.54
C ILE A 109 0.74 -3.63 -2.79
N VAL A 110 -0.05 -2.57 -2.67
CA VAL A 110 -0.65 -1.84 -3.80
C VAL A 110 0.13 -0.57 -4.06
N ILE A 111 0.54 -0.36 -5.31
CA ILE A 111 1.42 0.72 -5.72
C ILE A 111 0.65 1.74 -6.54
N PHE A 112 0.74 3.01 -6.09
CA PHE A 112 0.14 4.15 -6.75
C PHE A 112 1.21 5.22 -7.02
N TYR A 113 1.15 5.86 -8.18
CA TYR A 113 1.94 7.05 -8.49
C TYR A 113 1.32 7.85 -9.64
N ASP A 114 1.69 9.13 -9.74
CA ASP A 114 1.33 9.99 -10.88
C ASP A 114 2.34 9.81 -12.02
N LYS A 115 3.60 10.14 -11.77
CA LYS A 115 4.72 9.93 -12.70
C LYS A 115 5.62 8.83 -12.19
N LEU A 116 6.26 8.11 -13.11
CA LEU A 116 7.15 7.00 -12.80
C LEU A 116 8.16 7.40 -11.72
N PRO A 117 8.13 6.75 -10.54
CA PRO A 117 9.09 6.99 -9.47
C PRO A 117 10.44 6.34 -9.78
N THR A 118 11.44 6.60 -8.93
CA THR A 118 12.71 5.87 -8.99
C THR A 118 12.45 4.39 -8.80
N TYR A 119 12.86 3.59 -9.78
CA TYR A 119 12.78 2.13 -9.76
C TYR A 119 14.15 1.52 -10.04
N ASN A 120 14.65 0.72 -9.12
CA ASN A 120 15.94 0.04 -9.22
C ASN A 120 15.69 -1.47 -9.32
N PRO A 121 15.49 -2.03 -10.53
CA PRO A 121 15.21 -3.44 -10.69
C PRO A 121 16.39 -4.29 -10.20
N GLN A 122 16.11 -5.25 -9.34
CA GLN A 122 17.06 -6.28 -8.95
C GLN A 122 16.98 -7.40 -10.00
N LYS A 123 18.01 -7.50 -10.84
CA LYS A 123 18.06 -8.51 -11.91
C LYS A 123 18.81 -9.73 -11.41
N GLU A 124 18.29 -10.90 -11.72
CA GLU A 124 18.97 -12.19 -11.51
C GLU A 124 19.54 -12.69 -12.84
N GLU A 125 20.64 -13.44 -12.77
CA GLU A 125 21.18 -14.12 -13.94
C GLU A 125 20.22 -15.23 -14.38
N GLY A 126 19.80 -15.20 -15.63
CA GLY A 126 18.90 -16.16 -16.23
C GLY A 126 19.40 -16.67 -17.57
N LYS A 127 18.83 -17.78 -18.03
CA LYS A 127 19.09 -18.26 -19.41
C LYS A 127 18.54 -17.26 -20.40
N PRO A 128 19.25 -16.98 -21.52
CA PRO A 128 18.73 -16.13 -22.57
C PRO A 128 17.39 -16.66 -23.09
N PHE A 129 16.39 -15.78 -23.14
CA PHE A 129 15.10 -16.09 -23.74
C PHE A 129 15.14 -15.64 -25.19
N THR A 130 14.98 -16.60 -26.12
CA THR A 130 14.79 -16.35 -27.55
C THR A 130 13.31 -16.48 -27.87
N ASP A 131 12.68 -15.35 -28.20
CA ASP A 131 11.31 -15.34 -28.75
C ASP A 131 11.39 -15.71 -30.24
N ASN A 132 10.93 -16.89 -30.59
CA ASN A 132 10.87 -17.39 -31.96
C ASN A 132 9.50 -17.08 -32.63
N ARG A 133 8.85 -15.95 -32.23
CA ARG A 133 7.63 -15.46 -32.89
C ARG A 133 7.94 -14.72 -34.17
#